data_1dc92a4f788bd154ae28756b78183f27
#
_entry.id   1dc92a4f788bd154ae28756b78183f27
#
_cell.length_a   1.000
_cell.length_b   1.000
_cell.length_c   1.000
_cell.angle_alpha   90.00
_cell.angle_beta   90.00
_cell.angle_gamma   90.00
#
_symmetry.space_group_name_H-M   'P 1'
#
loop_
_entity.id
_entity.type
_entity.pdbx_description
1 polymer ?
#
loop_
_entity_poly.entity_id
_entity_poly.type
_entity_poly.pdbx_seq_one_letter_code
_entity_poly.pdbx_strand_id
1 'polypeptide(L)'
;MQSRLLILPLLASLAALGACQGDNPYRASSLPYPPQPATAANPGLDPGLDPGAYPAAPRDYARYRSWSWAAAGVSGFPQGLDDNQLRDAVSQQLDQRGLRPARPGSAADLQVSAFLRNELRTRQVTDYYGGYYGNYGGWRDPWYGYGASYPVTRSYTVQVTVVRVELNDARSGQPVWGNSAEFDSGDSASEQAKALREAVKRALSSYPPG
;
A
#
# COMPACT_ATOMS: atom_id res chain seq x y z
N MET A 1 -70.00 12.52 27.71
CA MET A 1 -68.87 11.94 28.43
C MET A 1 -68.00 11.03 27.54
N GLN A 2 -67.91 11.26 26.24
CA GLN A 2 -67.17 10.41 25.30
C GLN A 2 -65.86 11.05 24.70
N SER A 3 -65.56 12.29 25.02
CA SER A 3 -64.41 13.00 24.43
C SER A 3 -63.05 12.80 25.16
N ARG A 4 -63.03 12.13 26.30
CA ARG A 4 -61.82 11.93 27.10
C ARG A 4 -61.04 10.63 26.78
N LEU A 5 -61.64 9.70 26.06
CA LEU A 5 -61.04 8.38 25.79
C LEU A 5 -60.16 8.36 24.52
N LEU A 6 -60.27 9.37 23.64
CA LEU A 6 -59.50 9.41 22.40
C LEU A 6 -58.16 10.16 22.53
N ILE A 7 -57.90 10.85 23.63
CA ILE A 7 -56.68 11.65 23.85
C ILE A 7 -55.55 10.75 24.42
N LEU A 8 -55.89 9.69 25.15
CA LEU A 8 -54.87 8.80 25.73
C LEU A 8 -54.06 8.00 24.70
N PRO A 9 -54.62 7.45 23.60
CA PRO A 9 -53.82 6.75 22.62
C PRO A 9 -52.94 7.67 21.75
N LEU A 10 -53.33 8.97 21.62
CA LEU A 10 -52.53 9.93 20.84
C LEU A 10 -51.27 10.39 21.59
N LEU A 11 -51.29 10.45 22.92
CA LEU A 11 -50.13 10.78 23.75
C LEU A 11 -49.15 9.61 23.87
N ALA A 12 -49.65 8.37 23.82
CA ALA A 12 -48.81 7.18 23.85
C ALA A 12 -48.02 6.98 22.56
N SER A 13 -48.52 7.42 21.41
CA SER A 13 -47.80 7.33 20.11
C SER A 13 -46.70 8.39 19.93
N LEU A 14 -46.75 9.52 20.64
CA LEU A 14 -45.67 10.52 20.59
C LEU A 14 -44.46 10.12 21.45
N ALA A 15 -44.63 9.29 22.47
CA ALA A 15 -43.54 8.85 23.34
C ALA A 15 -42.61 7.79 22.68
N ALA A 16 -43.10 7.12 21.61
CA ALA A 16 -42.33 6.08 20.93
C ALA A 16 -41.32 6.60 19.91
N LEU A 17 -41.36 7.89 19.54
CA LEU A 17 -40.44 8.49 18.56
C LEU A 17 -39.13 9.03 19.17
N GLY A 18 -39.01 9.01 20.51
CA GLY A 18 -37.81 9.52 21.19
C GLY A 18 -36.73 8.46 21.47
N ALA A 19 -36.97 7.19 21.16
CA ALA A 19 -36.10 6.09 21.58
C ALA A 19 -34.93 5.79 20.61
N CYS A 20 -34.79 6.52 19.51
CA CYS A 20 -33.70 6.29 18.53
C CYS A 20 -32.60 7.36 18.56
N GLN A 21 -32.46 8.09 19.63
CA GLN A 21 -31.28 8.94 19.84
C GLN A 21 -30.24 8.19 20.70
N GLY A 22 -29.82 7.01 20.23
CA GLY A 22 -28.60 6.40 20.71
C GLY A 22 -27.41 7.30 20.37
N ASP A 23 -26.51 7.49 21.32
CA ASP A 23 -25.26 8.21 21.08
C ASP A 23 -24.60 7.67 19.83
N ASN A 24 -24.35 8.55 18.87
CA ASN A 24 -23.64 8.18 17.65
C ASN A 24 -22.21 7.78 18.02
N PRO A 25 -21.80 6.49 17.90
CA PRO A 25 -20.46 6.06 18.25
C PRO A 25 -19.37 6.70 17.36
N TYR A 26 -19.76 7.38 16.29
CA TYR A 26 -18.86 8.10 15.39
C TYR A 26 -18.81 9.61 15.64
N ARG A 27 -19.33 10.11 16.76
CA ARG A 27 -19.06 11.49 17.13
C ARG A 27 -17.58 11.64 17.44
N ALA A 28 -16.89 12.43 16.63
CA ALA A 28 -15.54 12.84 16.94
C ALA A 28 -15.52 13.47 18.34
N SER A 29 -14.66 12.97 19.21
CA SER A 29 -14.49 13.55 20.55
C SER A 29 -14.09 15.01 20.39
N SER A 30 -14.90 15.92 20.94
CA SER A 30 -14.56 17.34 21.01
C SER A 30 -13.59 17.66 22.16
N LEU A 31 -13.12 16.64 22.88
CA LEU A 31 -12.12 16.82 23.91
C LEU A 31 -10.78 17.18 23.25
N PRO A 32 -10.05 18.18 23.76
CA PRO A 32 -8.70 18.44 23.32
C PRO A 32 -7.88 17.16 23.45
N TYR A 33 -7.10 16.85 22.43
CA TYR A 33 -6.18 15.73 22.47
C TYR A 33 -5.34 15.84 23.76
N PRO A 34 -5.24 14.80 24.61
CA PRO A 34 -4.38 14.89 25.76
C PRO A 34 -2.98 15.29 25.30
N PRO A 35 -2.30 16.21 25.99
CA PRO A 35 -0.95 16.59 25.60
C PRO A 35 -0.13 15.32 25.50
N GLN A 36 0.41 15.03 24.32
CA GLN A 36 1.35 13.92 24.18
C GLN A 36 2.47 14.16 25.18
N PRO A 37 2.85 13.15 25.99
CA PRO A 37 4.03 13.28 26.82
C PRO A 37 5.16 13.68 25.89
N ALA A 38 5.88 14.76 26.24
CA ALA A 38 7.05 15.22 25.50
C ALA A 38 7.92 13.97 25.28
N THR A 39 7.96 13.50 24.04
CA THR A 39 8.75 12.33 23.67
C THR A 39 10.16 12.65 24.11
N ALA A 40 10.71 11.86 25.02
CA ALA A 40 12.09 12.00 25.46
C ALA A 40 12.93 12.23 24.21
N ALA A 41 13.65 13.34 24.15
CA ALA A 41 14.39 13.78 22.99
C ALA A 41 15.16 12.57 22.43
N ASN A 42 14.80 12.15 21.24
CA ASN A 42 15.44 11.03 20.57
C ASN A 42 16.86 11.50 20.28
N PRO A 43 17.92 10.97 20.94
CA PRO A 43 19.27 11.54 20.86
C PRO A 43 19.91 11.48 19.47
N GLY A 44 19.14 11.03 18.44
CA GLY A 44 19.56 10.98 17.05
C GLY A 44 18.82 11.92 16.11
N LEU A 45 17.89 12.74 16.62
CA LEU A 45 17.25 13.76 15.78
C LEU A 45 18.09 15.03 15.79
N ASP A 46 18.31 15.59 14.62
CA ASP A 46 18.91 16.90 14.44
C ASP A 46 18.12 17.91 15.29
N PRO A 47 18.74 18.65 16.24
CA PRO A 47 18.02 19.52 17.19
C PRO A 47 17.22 20.65 16.51
N GLY A 48 17.32 20.80 15.19
CA GLY A 48 16.52 21.72 14.40
C GLY A 48 15.26 21.14 13.76
N LEU A 49 14.99 19.84 13.93
CA LEU A 49 13.83 19.19 13.33
C LEU A 49 12.74 18.96 14.39
N ASP A 50 11.66 19.68 14.28
CA ASP A 50 10.43 19.40 15.03
C ASP A 50 9.73 18.17 14.40
N PRO A 51 9.66 17.01 15.09
CA PRO A 51 9.00 15.81 14.53
C PRO A 51 7.48 16.00 14.34
N GLY A 52 6.89 17.05 14.90
CA GLY A 52 5.49 17.43 14.70
C GLY A 52 5.27 18.45 13.57
N ALA A 53 6.34 19.00 13.00
CA ALA A 53 6.21 19.96 11.91
C ALA A 53 5.69 19.31 10.63
N TYR A 54 4.64 19.89 10.06
CA TYR A 54 4.12 19.48 8.77
C TYR A 54 4.12 20.69 7.82
N PRO A 55 4.69 20.54 6.62
CA PRO A 55 5.38 19.37 6.08
C PRO A 55 6.71 19.09 6.76
N ALA A 56 7.05 17.80 6.87
CA ALA A 56 8.35 17.40 7.41
C ALA A 56 9.48 18.04 6.57
N ALA A 57 10.56 18.46 7.23
CA ALA A 57 11.70 19.04 6.53
C ALA A 57 12.22 18.08 5.46
N PRO A 58 12.55 18.58 4.24
CA PRO A 58 13.06 17.75 3.17
C PRO A 58 14.36 17.06 3.63
N ARG A 59 14.41 15.74 3.47
CA ARG A 59 15.58 14.95 3.83
C ARG A 59 16.65 15.10 2.75
N ASP A 60 17.88 15.37 3.16
CA ASP A 60 19.03 15.38 2.24
C ASP A 60 19.45 13.93 1.94
N TYR A 61 19.02 13.42 0.80
CA TYR A 61 19.39 12.09 0.32
C TYR A 61 20.81 12.06 -0.29
N ALA A 62 21.38 13.18 -0.69
CA ALA A 62 22.70 13.25 -1.31
C ALA A 62 23.85 12.90 -0.34
N ARG A 63 23.58 12.95 0.95
CA ARG A 63 24.54 12.53 1.99
C ARG A 63 24.80 11.03 2.04
N TYR A 64 23.85 10.23 1.52
CA TYR A 64 23.94 8.76 1.52
C TYR A 64 24.64 8.31 0.24
N ARG A 65 25.80 7.69 0.39
CA ARG A 65 26.62 7.22 -0.73
C ARG A 65 26.99 5.75 -0.62
N SER A 66 27.00 5.22 0.59
CA SER A 66 27.40 3.85 0.88
C SER A 66 26.32 3.09 1.62
N TRP A 67 26.27 1.79 1.41
CA TRP A 67 25.28 0.93 2.03
C TRP A 67 25.88 -0.42 2.45
N SER A 68 25.26 -1.05 3.43
CA SER A 68 25.50 -2.43 3.84
C SER A 68 24.18 -3.14 4.10
N TRP A 69 24.22 -4.47 4.06
CA TRP A 69 23.06 -5.25 4.49
C TRP A 69 22.86 -5.12 6.00
N ALA A 70 21.62 -4.94 6.44
CA ALA A 70 21.25 -5.05 7.84
C ALA A 70 21.48 -6.50 8.34
N ALA A 71 21.57 -6.69 9.66
CA ALA A 71 21.82 -8.02 10.24
C ALA A 71 20.71 -9.03 9.88
N ALA A 72 19.46 -8.60 9.83
CA ALA A 72 18.33 -9.40 9.33
C ALA A 72 18.31 -9.53 7.79
N GLY A 73 19.06 -8.68 7.10
CA GLY A 73 19.33 -8.62 5.67
C GLY A 73 18.17 -8.90 4.75
N VAL A 74 17.95 -10.15 4.48
CA VAL A 74 16.96 -10.64 3.52
C VAL A 74 16.17 -11.79 4.14
N SER A 75 14.85 -11.85 3.90
CA SER A 75 14.00 -12.89 4.46
C SER A 75 12.73 -13.14 3.64
N GLY A 76 12.07 -14.27 3.91
CA GLY A 76 10.72 -14.54 3.42
C GLY A 76 10.65 -15.12 2.01
N PHE A 77 11.49 -16.14 1.68
CA PHE A 77 11.55 -16.68 0.32
C PHE A 77 10.40 -17.62 -0.03
N PRO A 78 9.59 -17.30 -1.06
CA PRO A 78 8.70 -18.25 -1.71
C PRO A 78 9.51 -19.35 -2.40
N GLN A 79 8.87 -20.48 -2.71
CA GLN A 79 9.52 -21.55 -3.47
C GLN A 79 10.07 -21.04 -4.81
N GLY A 80 11.29 -21.40 -5.13
CA GLY A 80 11.95 -21.08 -6.40
C GLY A 80 12.77 -19.78 -6.42
N LEU A 81 12.76 -19.00 -5.35
CA LEU A 81 13.61 -17.82 -5.18
C LEU A 81 14.59 -18.03 -4.03
N ASP A 82 15.79 -17.48 -4.14
CA ASP A 82 16.81 -17.57 -3.11
C ASP A 82 17.34 -16.19 -2.66
N ASP A 83 18.06 -16.20 -1.54
CA ASP A 83 18.68 -15.01 -0.94
C ASP A 83 19.61 -14.28 -1.92
N ASN A 84 20.42 -15.02 -2.69
CA ASN A 84 21.41 -14.44 -3.59
C ASN A 84 20.73 -13.68 -4.74
N GLN A 85 19.65 -14.24 -5.31
CA GLN A 85 18.91 -13.58 -6.39
C GLN A 85 18.33 -12.24 -5.95
N LEU A 86 17.78 -12.18 -4.73
CA LEU A 86 17.24 -10.93 -4.20
C LEU A 86 18.35 -9.92 -3.86
N ARG A 87 19.46 -10.41 -3.24
CA ARG A 87 20.62 -9.57 -2.94
C ARG A 87 21.22 -8.97 -4.20
N ASP A 88 21.41 -9.78 -5.24
CA ASP A 88 21.95 -9.32 -6.51
C ASP A 88 21.06 -8.30 -7.19
N ALA A 89 19.74 -8.56 -7.23
CA ALA A 89 18.78 -7.63 -7.80
C ALA A 89 18.77 -6.28 -7.09
N VAL A 90 18.78 -6.28 -5.75
CA VAL A 90 18.79 -5.04 -4.95
C VAL A 90 20.13 -4.33 -5.10
N SER A 91 21.26 -5.03 -5.00
CA SER A 91 22.60 -4.45 -5.14
C SER A 91 22.76 -3.74 -6.49
N GLN A 92 22.36 -4.41 -7.58
CA GLN A 92 22.41 -3.84 -8.92
C GLN A 92 21.56 -2.56 -9.04
N GLN A 93 20.40 -2.55 -8.43
CA GLN A 93 19.51 -1.39 -8.47
C GLN A 93 20.00 -0.21 -7.61
N LEU A 94 20.66 -0.49 -6.50
CA LEU A 94 21.31 0.53 -5.66
C LEU A 94 22.53 1.15 -6.38
N ASP A 95 23.32 0.30 -7.04
CA ASP A 95 24.46 0.74 -7.86
C ASP A 95 24.04 1.71 -8.98
N GLN A 96 22.93 1.40 -9.66
CA GLN A 96 22.39 2.28 -10.72
C GLN A 96 21.94 3.64 -10.18
N ARG A 97 21.67 3.74 -8.87
CA ARG A 97 21.29 4.99 -8.19
C ARG A 97 22.47 5.70 -7.53
N GLY A 98 23.70 5.24 -7.80
CA GLY A 98 24.92 5.84 -7.29
C GLY A 98 25.30 5.44 -5.87
N LEU A 99 24.55 4.51 -5.24
CA LEU A 99 24.88 3.97 -3.94
C LEU A 99 25.88 2.81 -4.10
N ARG A 100 26.95 2.80 -3.31
CA ARG A 100 28.01 1.79 -3.39
C ARG A 100 28.03 0.92 -2.14
N PRO A 101 28.34 -0.38 -2.25
CA PRO A 101 28.61 -1.19 -1.08
C PRO A 101 29.72 -0.58 -0.22
N ALA A 102 29.52 -0.54 1.08
CA ALA A 102 30.55 -0.09 2.01
C ALA A 102 31.78 -1.02 1.91
N ARG A 103 32.95 -0.43 2.04
CA ARG A 103 34.20 -1.21 2.07
C ARG A 103 34.25 -2.08 3.33
N PRO A 104 34.86 -3.27 3.27
CA PRO A 104 35.06 -4.07 4.46
C PRO A 104 35.72 -3.26 5.59
N GLY A 105 35.14 -3.31 6.78
CA GLY A 105 35.61 -2.56 7.94
C GLY A 105 35.25 -1.08 8.00
N SER A 106 34.58 -0.54 6.99
CA SER A 106 34.04 0.84 7.00
C SER A 106 32.57 0.88 7.40
N ALA A 107 32.17 1.90 8.15
CA ALA A 107 30.76 2.15 8.43
C ALA A 107 30.03 2.53 7.11
N ALA A 108 28.87 1.95 6.90
CA ALA A 108 27.98 2.34 5.82
C ALA A 108 27.15 3.57 6.24
N ASP A 109 26.64 4.31 5.26
CA ASP A 109 25.67 5.38 5.50
C ASP A 109 24.25 4.84 5.69
N LEU A 110 23.92 3.77 4.92
CA LEU A 110 22.62 3.11 4.93
C LEU A 110 22.74 1.64 5.31
N GLN A 111 21.73 1.16 6.04
CA GLN A 111 21.45 -0.26 6.19
C GLN A 111 20.26 -0.63 5.32
N VAL A 112 20.42 -1.70 4.52
CA VAL A 112 19.44 -2.19 3.55
C VAL A 112 18.83 -3.47 4.08
N SER A 113 17.51 -3.54 4.05
CA SER A 113 16.72 -4.76 4.29
C SER A 113 15.82 -5.01 3.09
N ALA A 114 15.64 -6.27 2.73
CA ALA A 114 14.72 -6.66 1.67
C ALA A 114 13.91 -7.89 2.11
N PHE A 115 12.62 -7.88 1.80
CA PHE A 115 11.69 -8.92 2.23
C PHE A 115 10.86 -9.38 1.04
N LEU A 116 10.66 -10.69 0.95
CA LEU A 116 9.68 -11.30 0.05
C LEU A 116 8.53 -11.86 0.86
N ARG A 117 7.30 -11.64 0.41
CA ARG A 117 6.11 -12.16 1.06
C ARG A 117 5.04 -12.51 0.03
N ASN A 118 4.39 -13.66 0.22
CA ASN A 118 3.21 -13.99 -0.55
C ASN A 118 1.98 -13.33 0.08
N GLU A 119 1.18 -12.67 -0.75
CA GLU A 119 -0.06 -12.02 -0.36
C GLU A 119 -1.19 -12.46 -1.27
N LEU A 120 -2.40 -12.50 -0.72
CA LEU A 120 -3.62 -12.70 -1.50
C LEU A 120 -4.17 -11.32 -1.90
N ARG A 121 -4.41 -11.14 -3.20
CA ARG A 121 -5.00 -9.92 -3.75
C ARG A 121 -6.32 -10.25 -4.42
N THR A 122 -7.34 -9.47 -4.12
CA THR A 122 -8.60 -9.53 -4.86
C THR A 122 -8.50 -8.63 -6.08
N ARG A 123 -8.63 -9.21 -7.27
CA ARG A 123 -8.70 -8.48 -8.54
C ARG A 123 -10.12 -8.53 -9.06
N GLN A 124 -10.55 -7.44 -9.68
CA GLN A 124 -11.84 -7.34 -10.34
C GLN A 124 -11.63 -7.17 -11.85
N VAL A 125 -12.35 -7.98 -12.61
CA VAL A 125 -12.41 -7.85 -14.07
C VAL A 125 -13.85 -7.57 -14.44
N THR A 126 -14.05 -6.55 -15.25
CA THR A 126 -15.34 -6.23 -15.82
C THR A 126 -15.35 -6.61 -17.29
N ASP A 127 -16.13 -7.64 -17.61
CA ASP A 127 -16.38 -8.06 -18.95
C ASP A 127 -17.67 -7.42 -19.44
N TYR A 128 -17.69 -6.98 -20.68
CA TYR A 128 -18.89 -6.45 -21.32
C TYR A 128 -19.52 -7.54 -22.18
N TYR A 129 -20.72 -7.98 -21.80
CA TYR A 129 -21.50 -8.96 -22.54
C TYR A 129 -22.65 -8.27 -23.27
N GLY A 130 -22.84 -8.64 -24.51
CA GLY A 130 -23.90 -8.09 -25.36
C GLY A 130 -23.36 -7.07 -26.36
N GLY A 131 -23.91 -7.15 -27.60
CA GLY A 131 -23.65 -6.17 -28.64
C GLY A 131 -22.53 -6.52 -29.58
N TYR A 132 -22.61 -7.63 -30.25
CA TYR A 132 -22.24 -7.75 -31.66
C TYR A 132 -22.79 -9.07 -32.22
N TYR A 133 -24.04 -9.12 -32.60
CA TYR A 133 -24.44 -10.12 -33.60
C TYR A 133 -24.15 -9.52 -34.98
N GLY A 134 -23.18 -10.16 -35.61
CA GLY A 134 -22.66 -9.79 -36.90
C GLY A 134 -23.73 -9.58 -37.98
N ASN A 135 -23.44 -8.60 -38.76
CA ASN A 135 -24.06 -8.30 -40.02
C ASN A 135 -24.09 -9.53 -40.95
N TYR A 136 -25.22 -10.21 -41.01
CA TYR A 136 -25.63 -10.96 -42.18
C TYR A 136 -26.87 -10.30 -42.76
N GLY A 137 -26.71 -9.81 -43.98
CA GLY A 137 -27.58 -8.96 -44.72
C GLY A 137 -29.07 -9.32 -44.68
N GLY A 138 -29.90 -8.31 -44.53
CA GLY A 138 -31.34 -8.41 -44.62
C GLY A 138 -31.97 -7.05 -44.33
N TRP A 139 -32.44 -6.44 -45.37
CA TRP A 139 -33.22 -5.24 -45.55
C TRP A 139 -34.20 -4.87 -44.40
N ARG A 140 -34.13 -3.59 -43.98
CA ARG A 140 -35.19 -2.78 -43.39
C ARG A 140 -35.73 -3.17 -42.00
N ASP A 141 -35.11 -2.58 -40.95
CA ASP A 141 -35.89 -1.91 -39.87
C ASP A 141 -34.97 -1.01 -39.07
N PRO A 142 -35.17 0.32 -38.99
CA PRO A 142 -34.31 1.24 -38.28
C PRO A 142 -34.52 1.26 -36.74
N TRP A 143 -35.33 0.36 -36.19
CA TRP A 143 -35.75 0.35 -34.80
C TRP A 143 -35.25 -0.83 -33.95
N TYR A 144 -34.53 -1.76 -34.52
CA TYR A 144 -33.97 -2.89 -33.77
C TYR A 144 -32.46 -2.83 -33.78
N GLY A 145 -31.88 -2.56 -32.60
CA GLY A 145 -30.53 -3.02 -32.41
C GLY A 145 -29.50 -2.09 -31.76
N TYR A 146 -29.84 -1.33 -30.76
CA TYR A 146 -28.84 -1.04 -29.75
C TYR A 146 -28.87 -2.20 -28.75
N GLY A 147 -28.18 -3.27 -29.06
CA GLY A 147 -27.88 -4.31 -28.10
C GLY A 147 -27.08 -3.66 -26.98
N ALA A 148 -27.74 -3.31 -25.87
CA ALA A 148 -27.07 -2.75 -24.71
C ALA A 148 -26.08 -3.77 -24.22
N SER A 149 -24.78 -3.45 -24.30
CA SER A 149 -23.75 -4.21 -23.57
C SER A 149 -23.93 -3.95 -22.09
N TYR A 150 -24.00 -5.01 -21.30
CA TYR A 150 -24.04 -4.90 -19.85
C TYR A 150 -22.72 -5.34 -19.24
N PRO A 151 -22.18 -4.58 -18.28
CA PRO A 151 -20.96 -4.95 -17.60
C PRO A 151 -21.22 -6.07 -16.58
N VAL A 152 -20.41 -7.09 -16.62
CA VAL A 152 -20.38 -8.14 -15.59
C VAL A 152 -19.04 -8.09 -14.90
N THR A 153 -19.05 -7.67 -13.63
CA THR A 153 -17.83 -7.62 -12.82
C THR A 153 -17.68 -8.92 -12.04
N ARG A 154 -16.53 -9.55 -12.20
CA ARG A 154 -16.13 -10.75 -11.47
C ARG A 154 -14.96 -10.42 -10.58
N SER A 155 -15.00 -10.89 -9.33
CA SER A 155 -13.89 -10.79 -8.40
C SER A 155 -13.22 -12.15 -8.26
N TYR A 156 -11.92 -12.19 -8.33
CA TYR A 156 -11.14 -13.40 -8.08
C TYR A 156 -9.93 -13.07 -7.21
N THR A 157 -9.51 -14.05 -6.41
CA THR A 157 -8.35 -13.91 -5.54
C THR A 157 -7.15 -14.54 -6.23
N VAL A 158 -6.07 -13.77 -6.34
CA VAL A 158 -4.77 -14.23 -6.86
C VAL A 158 -3.73 -14.15 -5.77
N GLN A 159 -2.79 -15.08 -5.79
CA GLN A 159 -1.60 -15.02 -4.96
C GLN A 159 -0.53 -14.26 -5.73
N VAL A 160 0.02 -13.23 -5.09
CA VAL A 160 1.14 -12.44 -5.63
C VAL A 160 2.31 -12.47 -4.66
N THR A 161 3.52 -12.32 -5.18
CA THR A 161 4.70 -12.10 -4.35
C THR A 161 4.98 -10.62 -4.28
N VAL A 162 5.18 -10.10 -3.07
CA VAL A 162 5.54 -8.71 -2.81
C VAL A 162 6.99 -8.65 -2.37
N VAL A 163 7.80 -7.86 -3.08
CA VAL A 163 9.13 -7.46 -2.62
C VAL A 163 9.02 -6.11 -1.93
N ARG A 164 9.57 -5.99 -0.73
CA ARG A 164 9.72 -4.74 0.01
C ARG A 164 11.19 -4.48 0.26
N VAL A 165 11.62 -3.26 -0.02
CA VAL A 165 12.98 -2.78 0.24
C VAL A 165 12.92 -1.60 1.20
N GLU A 166 13.75 -1.63 2.24
CA GLU A 166 13.84 -0.60 3.25
C GLU A 166 15.29 -0.13 3.38
N LEU A 167 15.45 1.18 3.48
CA LEU A 167 16.73 1.84 3.72
C LEU A 167 16.65 2.58 5.04
N ASN A 168 17.54 2.26 5.97
CA ASN A 168 17.64 2.90 7.26
C ASN A 168 18.99 3.62 7.37
N ASP A 169 19.02 4.75 8.04
CA ASP A 169 20.28 5.45 8.37
C ASP A 169 21.10 4.55 9.31
N ALA A 170 22.31 4.21 8.91
CA ALA A 170 23.13 3.25 9.64
C ALA A 170 23.59 3.74 11.01
N ARG A 171 23.59 5.06 11.26
CA ARG A 171 24.02 5.66 12.53
C ARG A 171 22.89 5.76 13.54
N SER A 172 21.73 6.21 13.07
CA SER A 172 20.55 6.46 13.91
C SER A 172 19.56 5.30 13.94
N GLY A 173 19.65 4.37 12.98
CA GLY A 173 18.65 3.31 12.78
C GLY A 173 17.28 3.81 12.26
N GLN A 174 17.15 5.10 11.98
CA GLN A 174 15.90 5.69 11.54
C GLN A 174 15.59 5.32 10.08
N PRO A 175 14.32 5.09 9.75
CA PRO A 175 13.93 4.80 8.38
C PRO A 175 14.18 6.04 7.50
N VAL A 176 14.91 5.84 6.41
CA VAL A 176 15.21 6.84 5.40
C VAL A 176 14.21 6.76 4.27
N TRP A 177 13.96 5.54 3.80
CA TRP A 177 13.08 5.29 2.68
C TRP A 177 12.63 3.82 2.69
N GLY A 178 11.46 3.55 2.13
CA GLY A 178 10.98 2.20 1.94
C GLY A 178 9.86 2.18 0.91
N ASN A 179 9.86 1.14 0.08
CA ASN A 179 8.81 0.92 -0.90
C ASN A 179 8.68 -0.58 -1.22
N SER A 180 7.59 -0.93 -1.89
CA SER A 180 7.30 -2.31 -2.27
C SER A 180 6.75 -2.38 -3.69
N ALA A 181 6.94 -3.54 -4.33
CA ALA A 181 6.32 -3.85 -5.60
C ALA A 181 5.86 -5.32 -5.61
N GLU A 182 4.73 -5.57 -6.23
CA GLU A 182 4.20 -6.92 -6.40
C GLU A 182 4.62 -7.51 -7.75
N PHE A 183 4.71 -8.83 -7.81
CA PHE A 183 4.90 -9.57 -9.06
C PHE A 183 4.22 -10.93 -8.98
N ASP A 184 3.82 -11.43 -10.12
CA ASP A 184 3.27 -12.77 -10.23
C ASP A 184 4.45 -13.76 -10.37
N SER A 185 4.38 -14.86 -9.62
CA SER A 185 5.35 -15.93 -9.76
C SER A 185 5.18 -16.58 -11.13
N GLY A 186 6.22 -16.56 -11.95
CA GLY A 186 6.23 -17.25 -13.24
C GLY A 186 6.28 -18.78 -13.05
N ASP A 187 5.99 -19.50 -14.13
CA ASP A 187 5.95 -20.97 -14.14
C ASP A 187 7.36 -21.60 -14.14
N SER A 188 8.38 -20.82 -14.44
CA SER A 188 9.78 -21.27 -14.47
C SER A 188 10.69 -20.44 -13.57
N ALA A 189 11.78 -21.01 -13.09
CA ALA A 189 12.78 -20.31 -12.27
C ALA A 189 13.37 -19.08 -12.98
N SER A 190 13.52 -19.12 -14.31
CA SER A 190 14.02 -17.99 -15.10
C SER A 190 13.00 -16.83 -15.16
N GLU A 191 11.72 -17.14 -15.28
CA GLU A 191 10.65 -16.15 -15.27
C GLU A 191 10.49 -15.52 -13.89
N GLN A 192 10.55 -16.33 -12.83
CA GLN A 192 10.54 -15.86 -11.45
C GLN A 192 11.71 -14.91 -11.16
N ALA A 193 12.92 -15.27 -11.57
CA ALA A 193 14.11 -14.43 -11.41
C ALA A 193 14.01 -13.12 -12.22
N LYS A 194 13.41 -13.14 -13.42
CA LYS A 194 13.15 -11.95 -14.22
C LYS A 194 12.09 -11.07 -13.55
N ALA A 195 10.98 -11.65 -13.11
CA ALA A 195 9.90 -10.94 -12.44
C ALA A 195 10.38 -10.27 -11.14
N LEU A 196 11.23 -10.97 -10.36
CA LEU A 196 11.86 -10.41 -9.17
C LEU A 196 12.72 -9.18 -9.51
N ARG A 197 13.61 -9.27 -10.51
CA ARG A 197 14.46 -8.12 -10.92
C ARG A 197 13.63 -6.92 -11.33
N GLU A 198 12.56 -7.12 -12.10
CA GLU A 198 11.66 -6.03 -12.51
C GLU A 198 10.86 -5.47 -11.32
N ALA A 199 10.46 -6.31 -10.37
CA ALA A 199 9.80 -5.84 -9.16
C ALA A 199 10.73 -5.01 -8.28
N VAL A 200 11.97 -5.45 -8.06
CA VAL A 200 12.98 -4.67 -7.32
C VAL A 200 13.27 -3.33 -8.02
N LYS A 201 13.36 -3.32 -9.35
CA LYS A 201 13.51 -2.09 -10.14
C LYS A 201 12.34 -1.14 -9.92
N ARG A 202 11.09 -1.64 -9.96
CA ARG A 202 9.89 -0.83 -9.67
C ARG A 202 9.87 -0.33 -8.22
N ALA A 203 10.17 -1.21 -7.25
CA ALA A 203 10.23 -0.82 -5.86
C ALA A 203 11.20 0.34 -5.64
N LEU A 204 12.40 0.26 -6.20
CA LEU A 204 13.44 1.27 -6.05
C LEU A 204 13.28 2.47 -7.01
N SER A 205 12.32 2.49 -7.93
CA SER A 205 12.18 3.57 -8.92
C SER A 205 11.94 4.95 -8.32
N SER A 206 11.35 5.01 -7.12
CA SER A 206 11.07 6.24 -6.39
C SER A 206 12.20 6.66 -5.42
N TYR A 207 13.36 6.03 -5.48
CA TYR A 207 14.52 6.45 -4.70
C TYR A 207 15.60 7.10 -5.58
N PRO A 208 16.19 8.25 -5.19
CA PRO A 208 15.71 9.11 -4.10
C PRO A 208 14.38 9.77 -4.46
N PRO A 209 13.51 10.06 -3.47
CA PRO A 209 12.33 10.86 -3.75
C PRO A 209 12.74 12.25 -4.20
N GLY A 210 12.12 12.73 -5.30
CA GLY A 210 12.35 14.06 -5.88
C GLY A 210 11.69 15.17 -5.09
#